data_50fa120f439d4dc91f9d33a9204ad807
#
_entry.id   50fa120f439d4dc91f9d33a9204ad807
#
_cell.length_a   1.000
_cell.length_b   1.000
_cell.length_c   1.000
_cell.angle_alpha   90.00
_cell.angle_beta   90.00
_cell.angle_gamma   90.00
#
_symmetry.space_group_name_H-M   'P 1'
#
loop_
_entity.id
_entity.type
_entity.pdbx_description
1 polymer ?
#
loop_
_entity_poly.entity_id
_entity_poly.type
_entity_poly.pdbx_seq_one_letter_code
_entity_poly.pdbx_strand_id
1 'polypeptide(L)'
;MTRITTAALNLNAERNLQAAMTRLATIQNKAGTRKEIGKPSDDPSGTANVMALRASQRQNEQFSRNVQDANGWLSTTDKALSTATDIIQQIRDLTVKGANDGALAPEAKEAIALELDQLHDALLSAANTQFMGRHVFAGTTNQSAALDSSTYQFNATEAVERRIGENSTVRVDADGAAVFGEGKDSVFQLVKDIAAALRSGTNISPKIGDVDARLQTVLGAQATIGASHASVLAADDSLLSDAVSLEARRSGIEDIDLAKVILDLKTQEVAYQAALSAAARTLQPSLMDFLR
;
A
#
# COMPACT_ATOMS: atom_id res chain seq x y z
N MET A 1 -62.84 33.14 27.09
CA MET A 1 -62.85 32.51 25.77
C MET A 1 -62.06 33.41 24.84
N THR A 2 -60.89 33.03 24.47
CA THR A 2 -60.03 33.74 23.47
C THR A 2 -60.68 33.59 22.09
N ARG A 3 -61.17 34.68 21.56
CA ARG A 3 -61.61 34.73 20.15
C ARG A 3 -60.39 34.55 19.26
N ILE A 4 -60.22 33.36 18.69
CA ILE A 4 -59.24 33.13 17.63
C ILE A 4 -59.76 33.85 16.40
N THR A 5 -59.13 34.95 16.00
CA THR A 5 -59.52 35.70 14.79
C THR A 5 -59.22 34.87 13.54
N THR A 6 -60.00 34.98 12.50
CA THR A 6 -59.80 34.28 11.20
C THR A 6 -58.41 34.53 10.67
N ALA A 7 -57.83 35.71 10.89
CA ALA A 7 -56.42 36.02 10.57
C ALA A 7 -55.41 35.15 11.33
N ALA A 8 -55.69 34.85 12.62
CA ALA A 8 -54.77 33.95 13.39
C ALA A 8 -54.87 32.50 12.93
N LEU A 9 -56.04 32.04 12.51
CA LEU A 9 -56.22 30.71 11.91
C LEU A 9 -55.47 30.56 10.58
N ASN A 10 -55.59 31.61 9.71
CA ASN A 10 -54.88 31.62 8.42
C ASN A 10 -53.34 31.61 8.59
N LEU A 11 -52.81 32.45 9.51
CA LEU A 11 -51.38 32.47 9.83
C LEU A 11 -50.88 31.13 10.39
N ASN A 12 -51.67 30.46 11.21
CA ASN A 12 -51.31 29.13 11.74
C ASN A 12 -51.35 28.05 10.64
N ALA A 13 -52.34 28.10 9.74
CA ALA A 13 -52.42 27.18 8.60
C ALA A 13 -51.23 27.35 7.65
N GLU A 14 -50.83 28.59 7.37
CA GLU A 14 -49.68 28.91 6.55
C GLU A 14 -48.35 28.41 7.18
N ARG A 15 -48.13 28.67 8.48
CA ARG A 15 -46.96 28.17 9.22
C ARG A 15 -46.88 26.64 9.24
N ASN A 16 -48.02 25.98 9.44
CA ASN A 16 -48.08 24.52 9.43
C ASN A 16 -47.77 23.95 8.04
N LEU A 17 -48.27 24.59 6.98
CA LEU A 17 -47.98 24.20 5.61
C LEU A 17 -46.47 24.36 5.27
N GLN A 18 -45.87 25.52 5.63
CA GLN A 18 -44.45 25.77 5.45
C GLN A 18 -43.60 24.75 6.23
N ALA A 19 -43.96 24.43 7.47
CA ALA A 19 -43.29 23.43 8.27
C ALA A 19 -43.36 22.02 7.63
N ALA A 20 -44.55 21.66 7.07
CA ALA A 20 -44.74 20.39 6.37
C ALA A 20 -43.91 20.32 5.08
N MET A 21 -43.85 21.41 4.29
CA MET A 21 -42.98 21.50 3.10
C MET A 21 -41.50 21.35 3.45
N THR A 22 -41.05 22.06 4.49
CA THR A 22 -39.64 21.99 4.91
C THR A 22 -39.25 20.58 5.36
N ARG A 23 -40.11 19.88 6.11
CA ARG A 23 -39.87 18.48 6.52
C ARG A 23 -39.82 17.55 5.32
N LEU A 24 -40.76 17.69 4.37
CA LEU A 24 -40.80 16.91 3.15
C LEU A 24 -39.50 17.10 2.33
N ALA A 25 -39.08 18.34 2.13
CA ALA A 25 -37.82 18.67 1.43
C ALA A 25 -36.58 18.08 2.14
N THR A 26 -36.57 18.13 3.47
CA THR A 26 -35.46 17.53 4.25
C THR A 26 -35.38 16.01 4.04
N ILE A 27 -36.52 15.30 4.11
CA ILE A 27 -36.56 13.84 3.91
C ILE A 27 -36.22 13.50 2.46
N GLN A 28 -36.68 14.26 1.47
CA GLN A 28 -36.33 14.09 0.06
C GLN A 28 -34.82 14.26 -0.16
N ASN A 29 -34.21 15.26 0.46
CA ASN A 29 -32.75 15.46 0.41
C ASN A 29 -32.01 14.29 1.02
N LYS A 30 -32.42 13.79 2.19
CA LYS A 30 -31.82 12.59 2.82
C LYS A 30 -31.95 11.37 1.91
N ALA A 31 -33.13 11.13 1.33
CA ALA A 31 -33.35 10.04 0.39
C ALA A 31 -32.49 10.16 -0.88
N GLY A 32 -32.37 11.38 -1.43
CA GLY A 32 -31.57 11.66 -2.63
C GLY A 32 -30.06 11.52 -2.40
N THR A 33 -29.56 12.01 -1.27
CA THR A 33 -28.11 11.94 -0.91
C THR A 33 -27.71 10.62 -0.29
N ARG A 34 -28.65 9.83 0.20
CA ARG A 34 -28.47 8.61 1.00
C ARG A 34 -27.69 8.85 2.29
N LYS A 35 -27.67 10.10 2.78
CA LYS A 35 -26.94 10.49 3.98
C LYS A 35 -27.88 11.02 5.05
N GLU A 36 -27.67 10.54 6.29
CA GLU A 36 -28.36 11.06 7.47
C GLU A 36 -27.85 12.47 7.80
N ILE A 37 -26.53 12.67 7.72
CA ILE A 37 -25.88 13.95 7.97
C ILE A 37 -25.55 14.61 6.62
N GLY A 38 -26.35 15.59 6.21
CA GLY A 38 -26.14 16.38 4.99
C GLY A 38 -25.28 17.62 5.23
N LYS A 39 -25.41 18.22 6.41
CA LYS A 39 -24.72 19.47 6.81
C LYS A 39 -24.22 19.35 8.23
N PRO A 40 -23.10 20.03 8.59
CA PRO A 40 -22.60 20.06 9.96
C PRO A 40 -23.60 20.55 11.01
N SER A 41 -24.59 21.36 10.59
CA SER A 41 -25.67 21.84 11.44
C SER A 41 -26.72 20.78 11.80
N ASP A 42 -26.81 19.68 11.04
CA ASP A 42 -27.80 18.63 11.28
C ASP A 42 -27.41 17.78 12.49
N ASP A 43 -26.13 17.43 12.61
CA ASP A 43 -25.51 16.77 13.76
C ASP A 43 -24.03 17.18 13.86
N PRO A 44 -23.68 18.17 14.68
CA PRO A 44 -22.30 18.62 14.87
C PRO A 44 -21.36 17.54 15.43
N SER A 45 -21.87 16.69 16.34
CA SER A 45 -21.09 15.62 16.95
C SER A 45 -20.85 14.47 15.98
N GLY A 46 -21.88 14.04 15.27
CA GLY A 46 -21.77 13.04 14.21
C GLY A 46 -20.84 13.51 13.09
N THR A 47 -20.93 14.77 12.67
CA THR A 47 -20.04 15.36 11.67
C THR A 47 -18.58 15.31 12.12
N ALA A 48 -18.27 15.68 13.36
CA ALA A 48 -16.91 15.61 13.89
C ALA A 48 -16.37 14.17 13.88
N ASN A 49 -17.19 13.20 14.28
CA ASN A 49 -16.83 11.78 14.27
C ASN A 49 -16.58 11.27 12.84
N VAL A 50 -17.46 11.62 11.88
CA VAL A 50 -17.29 11.27 10.45
C VAL A 50 -16.01 11.89 9.88
N MET A 51 -15.69 13.14 10.23
CA MET A 51 -14.43 13.77 9.80
C MET A 51 -13.20 13.06 10.36
N ALA A 52 -13.22 12.64 11.63
CA ALA A 52 -12.14 11.86 12.24
C ALA A 52 -11.99 10.50 11.54
N LEU A 53 -13.10 9.78 11.30
CA LEU A 53 -13.09 8.49 10.60
C LEU A 53 -12.55 8.62 9.16
N ARG A 54 -12.95 9.67 8.43
CA ARG A 54 -12.41 9.95 7.09
C ARG A 54 -10.91 10.29 7.12
N ALA A 55 -10.43 10.94 8.18
CA ALA A 55 -8.99 11.16 8.35
C ALA A 55 -8.25 9.83 8.54
N SER A 56 -8.77 8.95 9.40
CA SER A 56 -8.23 7.59 9.59
C SER A 56 -8.29 6.74 8.32
N GLN A 57 -9.36 6.83 7.53
CA GLN A 57 -9.46 6.15 6.23
C GLN A 57 -8.37 6.62 5.26
N ARG A 58 -8.15 7.94 5.12
CA ARG A 58 -7.07 8.46 4.25
C ARG A 58 -5.68 8.03 4.72
N GLN A 59 -5.46 7.94 6.03
CA GLN A 59 -4.22 7.44 6.60
C GLN A 59 -4.03 5.94 6.28
N ASN A 60 -5.08 5.14 6.46
CA ASN A 60 -5.09 3.71 6.12
C ASN A 60 -4.80 3.50 4.62
N GLU A 61 -5.45 4.25 3.74
CA GLU A 61 -5.17 4.24 2.29
C GLU A 61 -3.72 4.60 1.96
N GLN A 62 -3.12 5.55 2.69
CA GLN A 62 -1.70 5.89 2.49
C GLN A 62 -0.79 4.74 2.91
N PHE A 63 -1.07 4.08 4.03
CA PHE A 63 -0.33 2.90 4.45
C PHE A 63 -0.50 1.74 3.47
N SER A 64 -1.70 1.52 2.93
CA SER A 64 -1.94 0.50 1.91
C SER A 64 -1.11 0.75 0.64
N ARG A 65 -1.02 2.00 0.17
CA ARG A 65 -0.11 2.34 -0.95
C ARG A 65 1.37 2.08 -0.61
N ASN A 66 1.79 2.40 0.60
CA ASN A 66 3.15 2.14 1.04
C ASN A 66 3.46 0.63 1.12
N VAL A 67 2.49 -0.17 1.57
CA VAL A 67 2.58 -1.63 1.62
C VAL A 67 2.69 -2.21 0.22
N GLN A 68 1.90 -1.73 -0.74
CA GLN A 68 1.98 -2.16 -2.14
C GLN A 68 3.35 -1.83 -2.77
N ASP A 69 3.89 -0.63 -2.51
CA ASP A 69 5.24 -0.24 -2.95
C ASP A 69 6.31 -1.11 -2.30
N ALA A 70 6.21 -1.34 -0.98
CA ALA A 70 7.11 -2.21 -0.24
C ALA A 70 7.10 -3.65 -0.75
N ASN A 71 5.91 -4.20 -1.05
CA ASN A 71 5.75 -5.55 -1.59
C ASN A 71 6.42 -5.68 -2.97
N GLY A 72 6.23 -4.71 -3.86
CA GLY A 72 6.89 -4.69 -5.17
C GLY A 72 8.41 -4.61 -5.05
N TRP A 73 8.92 -3.79 -4.14
CA TRP A 73 10.36 -3.65 -3.87
C TRP A 73 10.94 -4.95 -3.33
N LEU A 74 10.36 -5.52 -2.26
CA LEU A 74 10.83 -6.75 -1.63
C LEU A 74 10.78 -7.95 -2.58
N SER A 75 9.72 -8.08 -3.38
CA SER A 75 9.60 -9.12 -4.40
C SER A 75 10.70 -9.03 -5.46
N THR A 76 11.06 -7.80 -5.89
CA THR A 76 12.15 -7.58 -6.84
C THR A 76 13.50 -7.91 -6.21
N THR A 77 13.72 -7.54 -4.96
CA THR A 77 14.94 -7.83 -4.20
C THR A 77 15.10 -9.33 -3.97
N ASP A 78 14.03 -10.02 -3.57
CA ASP A 78 14.04 -11.48 -3.38
C ASP A 78 14.39 -12.22 -4.68
N LYS A 79 13.78 -11.82 -5.80
CA LYS A 79 14.09 -12.37 -7.11
C LYS A 79 15.56 -12.16 -7.51
N ALA A 80 16.11 -10.97 -7.23
CA ALA A 80 17.51 -10.68 -7.51
C ALA A 80 18.45 -11.52 -6.65
N LEU A 81 18.14 -11.71 -5.36
CA LEU A 81 18.88 -12.57 -4.45
C LEU A 81 18.79 -14.05 -4.83
N SER A 82 17.61 -14.51 -5.26
CA SER A 82 17.43 -15.88 -5.78
C SER A 82 18.29 -16.10 -7.03
N THR A 83 18.28 -15.16 -7.98
CA THR A 83 19.13 -15.23 -9.16
C THR A 83 20.62 -15.24 -8.78
N ALA A 84 21.04 -14.39 -7.84
CA ALA A 84 22.41 -14.37 -7.35
C ALA A 84 22.80 -15.69 -6.66
N THR A 85 21.89 -16.28 -5.89
CA THR A 85 22.09 -17.60 -5.25
C THR A 85 22.32 -18.69 -6.29
N ASP A 86 21.50 -18.75 -7.35
CA ASP A 86 21.64 -19.72 -8.43
C ASP A 86 22.98 -19.56 -9.17
N ILE A 87 23.38 -18.31 -9.44
CA ILE A 87 24.68 -18.02 -10.08
C ILE A 87 25.83 -18.44 -9.18
N ILE A 88 25.80 -18.12 -7.88
CA ILE A 88 26.87 -18.49 -6.93
C ILE A 88 26.96 -20.02 -6.79
N GLN A 89 25.84 -20.74 -6.83
CA GLN A 89 25.84 -22.20 -6.84
C GLN A 89 26.51 -22.75 -8.10
N GLN A 90 26.25 -22.19 -9.28
CA GLN A 90 26.93 -22.56 -10.52
C GLN A 90 28.44 -22.26 -10.45
N ILE A 91 28.83 -21.09 -9.90
CA ILE A 91 30.24 -20.74 -9.66
C ILE A 91 30.90 -21.78 -8.73
N ARG A 92 30.22 -22.18 -7.66
CA ARG A 92 30.69 -23.22 -6.73
C ARG A 92 30.93 -24.54 -7.45
N ASP A 93 29.95 -25.00 -8.25
CA ASP A 93 30.05 -26.26 -8.98
C ASP A 93 31.24 -26.26 -9.98
N LEU A 94 31.42 -25.15 -10.68
CA LEU A 94 32.57 -24.97 -11.57
C LEU A 94 33.90 -24.90 -10.82
N THR A 95 33.92 -24.26 -9.63
CA THR A 95 35.10 -24.20 -8.77
C THR A 95 35.46 -25.58 -8.27
N VAL A 96 34.49 -26.39 -7.84
CA VAL A 96 34.73 -27.80 -7.43
C VAL A 96 35.24 -28.63 -8.60
N LYS A 97 34.66 -28.45 -9.79
CA LYS A 97 35.10 -29.13 -11.03
C LYS A 97 36.54 -28.74 -11.40
N GLY A 98 36.84 -27.43 -11.33
CA GLY A 98 38.15 -26.87 -11.61
C GLY A 98 39.23 -27.23 -10.58
N ALA A 99 38.82 -27.49 -9.30
CA ALA A 99 39.73 -27.91 -8.24
C ALA A 99 40.28 -29.30 -8.43
N ASN A 100 39.73 -30.12 -9.34
CA ASN A 100 40.22 -31.46 -9.67
C ASN A 100 41.45 -31.38 -10.60
N ASP A 101 42.51 -30.75 -10.12
CA ASP A 101 43.68 -30.22 -10.85
C ASP A 101 44.48 -31.29 -11.59
N GLY A 102 44.47 -32.54 -11.11
CA GLY A 102 45.25 -33.65 -11.69
C GLY A 102 44.61 -34.29 -12.93
N ALA A 103 43.35 -33.99 -13.24
CA ALA A 103 42.59 -34.65 -14.31
C ALA A 103 42.18 -33.71 -15.46
N LEU A 104 42.37 -32.37 -15.33
CA LEU A 104 41.92 -31.39 -16.29
C LEU A 104 43.05 -30.93 -17.22
N ALA A 105 42.84 -31.05 -18.52
CA ALA A 105 43.67 -30.44 -19.54
C ALA A 105 43.62 -28.91 -19.49
N PRO A 106 44.66 -28.17 -19.92
CA PRO A 106 44.66 -26.71 -19.92
C PRO A 106 43.48 -26.09 -20.67
N GLU A 107 43.04 -26.72 -21.76
CA GLU A 107 41.89 -26.29 -22.57
C GLU A 107 40.57 -26.40 -21.78
N ALA A 108 40.44 -27.42 -20.94
CA ALA A 108 39.26 -27.60 -20.10
C ALA A 108 39.22 -26.57 -18.94
N LYS A 109 40.40 -26.22 -18.38
CA LYS A 109 40.52 -25.14 -17.38
C LYS A 109 40.15 -23.78 -17.96
N GLU A 110 40.58 -23.47 -19.19
CA GLU A 110 40.22 -22.24 -19.89
C GLU A 110 38.72 -22.20 -20.17
N ALA A 111 38.09 -23.30 -20.59
CA ALA A 111 36.65 -23.36 -20.78
C ALA A 111 35.86 -23.04 -19.50
N ILE A 112 36.28 -23.59 -18.35
CA ILE A 112 35.69 -23.29 -17.04
C ILE A 112 35.92 -21.81 -16.68
N ALA A 113 37.09 -21.26 -16.93
CA ALA A 113 37.39 -19.85 -16.65
C ALA A 113 36.53 -18.89 -17.48
N LEU A 114 36.31 -19.22 -18.76
CA LEU A 114 35.39 -18.43 -19.62
C LEU A 114 33.94 -18.49 -19.11
N GLU A 115 33.49 -19.65 -18.63
CA GLU A 115 32.13 -19.77 -18.05
C GLU A 115 32.03 -18.99 -16.75
N LEU A 116 33.06 -18.98 -15.91
CA LEU A 116 33.14 -18.15 -14.70
C LEU A 116 33.11 -16.65 -15.01
N ASP A 117 33.78 -16.20 -16.09
CA ASP A 117 33.70 -14.80 -16.55
C ASP A 117 32.28 -14.42 -16.97
N GLN A 118 31.52 -15.29 -17.64
CA GLN A 118 30.11 -15.06 -17.97
C GLN A 118 29.21 -15.00 -16.73
N LEU A 119 29.43 -15.89 -15.77
CA LEU A 119 28.69 -15.89 -14.51
C LEU A 119 29.01 -14.64 -13.66
N HIS A 120 30.27 -14.15 -13.71
CA HIS A 120 30.65 -12.88 -13.10
C HIS A 120 29.82 -11.71 -13.68
N ASP A 121 29.68 -11.60 -15.00
CA ASP A 121 28.93 -10.54 -15.63
C ASP A 121 27.42 -10.67 -15.33
N ALA A 122 26.89 -11.88 -15.29
CA ALA A 122 25.52 -12.15 -14.86
C ALA A 122 25.28 -11.73 -13.39
N LEU A 123 26.24 -12.00 -12.52
CA LEU A 123 26.17 -11.59 -11.10
C LEU A 123 26.22 -10.07 -10.93
N LEU A 124 27.07 -9.38 -11.71
CA LEU A 124 27.08 -7.90 -11.77
C LEU A 124 25.72 -7.34 -12.20
N SER A 125 25.09 -7.97 -13.17
CA SER A 125 23.75 -7.59 -13.64
C SER A 125 22.71 -7.78 -12.52
N ALA A 126 22.77 -8.91 -11.79
CA ALA A 126 21.88 -9.17 -10.66
C ALA A 126 22.05 -8.14 -9.54
N ALA A 127 23.30 -7.77 -9.21
CA ALA A 127 23.60 -6.74 -8.20
C ALA A 127 23.13 -5.32 -8.61
N ASN A 128 22.95 -5.06 -9.89
CA ASN A 128 22.44 -3.80 -10.41
C ASN A 128 20.93 -3.82 -10.70
N THR A 129 20.19 -4.80 -10.19
CA THR A 129 18.73 -4.91 -10.36
C THR A 129 18.04 -3.65 -9.85
N GLN A 130 17.02 -3.20 -10.61
CA GLN A 130 16.26 -1.99 -10.31
C GLN A 130 14.77 -2.29 -10.10
N PHE A 131 14.16 -1.53 -9.21
CA PHE A 131 12.71 -1.41 -9.06
C PHE A 131 12.31 0.05 -9.28
N MET A 132 11.43 0.31 -10.25
CA MET A 132 10.96 1.66 -10.61
C MET A 132 12.11 2.68 -10.85
N GLY A 133 13.21 2.22 -11.45
CA GLY A 133 14.39 3.06 -11.76
C GLY A 133 15.34 3.30 -10.58
N ARG A 134 15.14 2.63 -9.45
CA ARG A 134 16.05 2.68 -8.28
C ARG A 134 16.65 1.32 -8.03
N HIS A 135 17.93 1.29 -7.71
CA HIS A 135 18.65 0.05 -7.40
C HIS A 135 18.23 -0.52 -6.05
N VAL A 136 17.95 -1.84 -6.01
CA VAL A 136 17.48 -2.49 -4.78
C VAL A 136 18.60 -2.78 -3.76
N PHE A 137 19.88 -2.63 -4.16
CA PHE A 137 21.06 -2.87 -3.33
C PHE A 137 21.87 -1.59 -3.02
N ALA A 138 21.37 -0.41 -3.39
CA ALA A 138 22.09 0.85 -3.23
C ALA A 138 21.46 1.81 -2.20
N GLY A 139 20.52 1.34 -1.40
CA GLY A 139 19.84 2.19 -0.41
C GLY A 139 19.13 3.38 -1.05
N THR A 140 19.29 4.57 -0.46
CA THR A 140 18.64 5.82 -0.92
C THR A 140 19.37 6.50 -2.06
N THR A 141 20.53 6.00 -2.49
CA THR A 141 21.34 6.58 -3.57
C THR A 141 20.60 6.55 -4.91
N ASN A 142 20.75 7.64 -5.67
CA ASN A 142 20.16 7.79 -7.01
C ASN A 142 21.24 7.80 -8.10
N GLN A 143 22.29 6.99 -7.95
CA GLN A 143 23.36 6.84 -8.94
C GLN A 143 22.96 5.92 -10.08
N SER A 144 23.68 6.00 -11.19
CA SER A 144 23.43 5.20 -12.40
C SER A 144 23.68 3.69 -12.22
N ALA A 145 24.46 3.31 -11.21
CA ALA A 145 24.73 1.92 -10.84
C ALA A 145 24.78 1.79 -9.32
N ALA A 146 24.30 0.64 -8.81
CA ALA A 146 24.43 0.27 -7.39
C ALA A 146 25.89 -0.04 -7.02
N LEU A 147 26.56 -0.71 -7.94
CA LEU A 147 27.91 -1.22 -7.79
C LEU A 147 28.82 -0.60 -8.86
N ASP A 148 29.97 -0.04 -8.44
CA ASP A 148 31.06 0.32 -9.35
C ASP A 148 31.75 -0.95 -9.83
N SER A 149 31.64 -1.25 -11.13
CA SER A 149 32.21 -2.47 -11.75
C SER A 149 33.74 -2.49 -11.76
N SER A 150 34.43 -1.37 -11.53
CA SER A 150 35.89 -1.27 -11.51
C SER A 150 36.48 -1.49 -10.12
N THR A 151 35.80 -1.01 -9.08
CA THR A 151 36.25 -1.06 -7.70
C THR A 151 35.51 -2.08 -6.84
N TYR A 152 34.37 -2.58 -7.33
CA TYR A 152 33.41 -3.42 -6.59
C TYR A 152 32.96 -2.82 -5.26
N GLN A 153 32.80 -1.50 -5.25
CA GLN A 153 32.24 -0.77 -4.11
C GLN A 153 30.79 -0.44 -4.37
N PHE A 154 29.96 -0.65 -3.36
CA PHE A 154 28.56 -0.25 -3.41
C PHE A 154 28.41 1.23 -3.07
N ASN A 155 27.63 1.94 -3.88
CA ASN A 155 27.29 3.34 -3.64
C ASN A 155 26.11 3.46 -2.65
N ALA A 156 26.02 2.54 -1.68
CA ALA A 156 24.94 2.52 -0.70
C ALA A 156 25.09 3.67 0.31
N THR A 157 23.99 4.28 0.66
CA THR A 157 23.92 5.33 1.68
C THR A 157 23.05 4.85 2.85
N GLU A 158 21.85 5.39 3.00
CA GLU A 158 20.93 5.01 4.06
C GLU A 158 19.96 3.93 3.57
N ALA A 159 19.43 3.13 4.50
CA ALA A 159 18.42 2.13 4.23
C ALA A 159 17.14 2.77 3.67
N VAL A 160 16.47 2.07 2.77
CA VAL A 160 15.14 2.47 2.28
C VAL A 160 14.09 1.85 3.17
N GLU A 161 13.37 2.71 3.89
CA GLU A 161 12.28 2.30 4.77
C GLU A 161 10.92 2.72 4.21
N ARG A 162 9.90 1.92 4.49
CA ARG A 162 8.50 2.22 4.20
C ARG A 162 7.68 2.15 5.46
N ARG A 163 6.90 3.19 5.70
CA ARG A 163 5.96 3.22 6.81
C ARG A 163 4.70 2.44 6.44
N ILE A 164 4.51 1.29 7.06
CA ILE A 164 3.40 0.35 6.81
C ILE A 164 2.29 0.43 7.86
N GLY A 165 2.44 1.27 8.86
CA GLY A 165 1.47 1.48 9.92
C GLY A 165 1.78 2.74 10.71
N GLU A 166 0.96 3.04 11.71
CA GLU A 166 1.12 4.26 12.51
C GLU A 166 2.50 4.33 13.21
N ASN A 167 2.94 3.21 13.78
CA ASN A 167 4.22 3.08 14.49
C ASN A 167 5.09 1.95 13.90
N SER A 168 4.85 1.55 12.65
CA SER A 168 5.57 0.45 12.02
C SER A 168 6.22 0.89 10.72
N THR A 169 7.54 0.67 10.63
CA THR A 169 8.34 0.82 9.41
C THR A 169 8.96 -0.52 9.05
N VAL A 170 9.19 -0.74 7.78
CA VAL A 170 9.90 -1.92 7.25
C VAL A 170 10.99 -1.46 6.31
N ARG A 171 12.17 -2.07 6.44
CA ARG A 171 13.24 -1.90 5.47
C ARG A 171 12.93 -2.73 4.24
N VAL A 172 13.02 -2.12 3.04
CA VAL A 172 12.63 -2.76 1.77
C VAL A 172 13.82 -3.02 0.83
N ASP A 173 14.98 -2.40 1.10
CA ASP A 173 16.22 -2.62 0.37
C ASP A 173 17.08 -3.69 1.06
N ALA A 174 18.04 -4.23 0.33
CA ALA A 174 19.13 -5.04 0.89
C ALA A 174 20.45 -4.25 0.80
N ASP A 175 21.29 -4.41 1.81
CA ASP A 175 22.63 -3.84 1.81
C ASP A 175 23.53 -4.65 0.87
N GLY A 176 23.84 -4.09 -0.31
CA GLY A 176 24.66 -4.75 -1.32
C GLY A 176 26.05 -5.08 -0.81
N ALA A 177 26.65 -4.21 0.00
CA ALA A 177 27.97 -4.43 0.60
C ALA A 177 27.96 -5.63 1.57
N ALA A 178 26.92 -5.71 2.41
CA ALA A 178 26.77 -6.84 3.32
C ALA A 178 26.49 -8.16 2.58
N VAL A 179 25.71 -8.11 1.47
CA VAL A 179 25.32 -9.30 0.70
C VAL A 179 26.46 -9.83 -0.17
N PHE A 180 27.03 -8.97 -1.00
CA PHE A 180 28.02 -9.35 -2.03
C PHE A 180 29.47 -9.13 -1.62
N GLY A 181 29.71 -8.40 -0.52
CA GLY A 181 31.02 -7.90 -0.13
C GLY A 181 31.49 -6.71 -0.95
N GLU A 182 32.60 -6.10 -0.56
CA GLU A 182 33.19 -4.93 -1.23
C GLU A 182 34.63 -5.14 -1.61
N GLY A 183 35.05 -4.49 -2.69
CA GLY A 183 36.43 -4.46 -3.14
C GLY A 183 37.02 -5.88 -3.30
N LYS A 184 38.16 -6.14 -2.63
CA LYS A 184 38.87 -7.42 -2.70
C LYS A 184 38.13 -8.59 -2.04
N ASP A 185 37.24 -8.27 -1.09
CA ASP A 185 36.45 -9.29 -0.37
C ASP A 185 35.10 -9.52 -1.04
N SER A 186 34.83 -8.89 -2.18
CA SER A 186 33.60 -9.10 -2.93
C SER A 186 33.54 -10.45 -3.61
N VAL A 187 32.31 -10.97 -3.79
CA VAL A 187 32.10 -12.18 -4.59
C VAL A 187 32.57 -11.99 -6.05
N PHE A 188 32.49 -10.78 -6.57
CA PHE A 188 32.93 -10.44 -7.93
C PHE A 188 34.43 -10.60 -8.10
N GLN A 189 35.22 -10.10 -7.16
CA GLN A 189 36.67 -10.27 -7.16
C GLN A 189 37.05 -11.75 -6.94
N LEU A 190 36.35 -12.45 -6.05
CA LEU A 190 36.55 -13.86 -5.79
C LEU A 190 36.40 -14.69 -7.08
N VAL A 191 35.36 -14.45 -7.88
CA VAL A 191 35.14 -15.17 -9.16
C VAL A 191 36.26 -14.88 -10.15
N LYS A 192 36.72 -13.64 -10.28
CA LYS A 192 37.88 -13.27 -11.13
C LYS A 192 39.15 -13.93 -10.67
N ASP A 193 39.38 -13.96 -9.37
CA ASP A 193 40.58 -14.65 -8.80
C ASP A 193 40.59 -16.15 -9.11
N ILE A 194 39.40 -16.81 -9.03
CA ILE A 194 39.23 -18.21 -9.39
C ILE A 194 39.52 -18.43 -10.87
N ALA A 195 38.93 -17.60 -11.77
CA ALA A 195 39.17 -17.70 -13.20
C ALA A 195 40.65 -17.47 -13.57
N ALA A 196 41.31 -16.49 -12.96
CA ALA A 196 42.74 -16.22 -13.14
C ALA A 196 43.63 -17.38 -12.62
N ALA A 197 43.29 -17.94 -11.45
CA ALA A 197 43.99 -19.06 -10.88
C ALA A 197 43.91 -20.34 -11.75
N LEU A 198 42.73 -20.60 -12.36
CA LEU A 198 42.53 -21.67 -13.33
C LEU A 198 43.45 -21.53 -14.56
N ARG A 199 43.52 -20.31 -15.12
CA ARG A 199 44.39 -19.98 -16.26
C ARG A 199 45.85 -20.13 -15.95
N SER A 200 46.26 -19.79 -14.71
CA SER A 200 47.65 -19.93 -14.26
C SER A 200 48.00 -21.33 -13.78
N GLY A 201 47.06 -22.25 -13.70
CA GLY A 201 47.25 -23.59 -13.15
C GLY A 201 47.47 -23.64 -11.63
N THR A 202 47.07 -22.56 -10.93
CA THR A 202 47.19 -22.49 -9.46
C THR A 202 46.04 -23.27 -8.81
N ASN A 203 46.31 -23.93 -7.68
CA ASN A 203 45.28 -24.69 -6.95
C ASN A 203 44.19 -23.78 -6.40
N ILE A 204 42.92 -24.03 -6.80
CA ILE A 204 41.75 -23.28 -6.40
C ILE A 204 40.92 -23.93 -5.28
N SER A 205 41.35 -25.11 -4.76
CA SER A 205 40.62 -25.81 -3.70
C SER A 205 40.31 -24.95 -2.46
N PRO A 206 41.22 -24.06 -1.99
CA PRO A 206 40.91 -23.17 -0.85
C PRO A 206 39.78 -22.21 -1.13
N LYS A 207 39.57 -21.83 -2.40
CA LYS A 207 38.51 -20.87 -2.79
C LYS A 207 37.08 -21.41 -2.68
N ILE A 208 36.90 -22.73 -2.59
CA ILE A 208 35.59 -23.36 -2.38
C ILE A 208 34.95 -22.88 -1.08
N GLY A 209 35.74 -22.81 0.00
CA GLY A 209 35.26 -22.32 1.30
C GLY A 209 34.85 -20.84 1.25
N ASP A 210 35.58 -20.01 0.47
CA ASP A 210 35.23 -18.58 0.28
C ASP A 210 33.90 -18.44 -0.48
N VAL A 211 33.65 -19.26 -1.51
CA VAL A 211 32.42 -19.30 -2.26
C VAL A 211 31.23 -19.76 -1.37
N ASP A 212 31.44 -20.82 -0.57
CA ASP A 212 30.44 -21.33 0.38
C ASP A 212 30.06 -20.26 1.43
N ALA A 213 31.04 -19.51 1.93
CA ALA A 213 30.80 -18.43 2.88
C ALA A 213 29.95 -17.31 2.23
N ARG A 214 30.23 -16.95 0.98
CA ARG A 214 29.42 -15.95 0.25
C ARG A 214 28.00 -16.43 -0.04
N LEU A 215 27.83 -17.69 -0.41
CA LEU A 215 26.53 -18.31 -0.58
C LEU A 215 25.68 -18.22 0.69
N GLN A 216 26.27 -18.54 1.86
CA GLN A 216 25.58 -18.43 3.15
C GLN A 216 25.19 -16.99 3.47
N THR A 217 26.01 -15.99 3.13
CA THR A 217 25.70 -14.58 3.34
C THR A 217 24.49 -14.16 2.50
N VAL A 218 24.43 -14.56 1.22
CA VAL A 218 23.30 -14.25 0.34
C VAL A 218 22.02 -14.93 0.82
N LEU A 219 22.10 -16.20 1.26
CA LEU A 219 20.95 -16.91 1.83
C LEU A 219 20.45 -16.26 3.13
N GLY A 220 21.37 -15.76 3.97
CA GLY A 220 21.00 -14.98 5.17
C GLY A 220 20.28 -13.68 4.84
N ALA A 221 20.75 -12.98 3.81
CA ALA A 221 20.06 -11.78 3.31
C ALA A 221 18.67 -12.11 2.74
N GLN A 222 18.54 -13.18 1.97
CA GLN A 222 17.27 -13.64 1.44
C GLN A 222 16.29 -13.99 2.57
N ALA A 223 16.74 -14.65 3.63
CA ALA A 223 15.91 -14.93 4.80
C ALA A 223 15.41 -13.64 5.48
N THR A 224 16.28 -12.61 5.58
CA THR A 224 15.90 -11.30 6.13
C THR A 224 14.85 -10.59 5.26
N ILE A 225 15.03 -10.61 3.94
CA ILE A 225 14.04 -10.06 2.99
C ILE A 225 12.72 -10.83 3.08
N GLY A 226 12.78 -12.16 3.20
CA GLY A 226 11.59 -13.00 3.41
C GLY A 226 10.82 -12.65 4.69
N ALA A 227 11.52 -12.38 5.79
CA ALA A 227 10.90 -11.94 7.04
C ALA A 227 10.26 -10.54 6.90
N SER A 228 10.94 -9.62 6.22
CA SER A 228 10.37 -8.29 5.90
C SER A 228 9.12 -8.41 5.03
N HIS A 229 9.13 -9.30 4.04
CA HIS A 229 8.00 -9.57 3.16
C HIS A 229 6.80 -10.14 3.92
N ALA A 230 7.03 -11.10 4.82
CA ALA A 230 5.98 -11.63 5.70
C ALA A 230 5.36 -10.53 6.57
N SER A 231 6.17 -9.60 7.09
CA SER A 231 5.69 -8.46 7.87
C SER A 231 4.83 -7.50 7.03
N VAL A 232 5.20 -7.27 5.78
CA VAL A 232 4.43 -6.45 4.83
C VAL A 232 3.09 -7.09 4.51
N LEU A 233 3.05 -8.40 4.26
CA LEU A 233 1.80 -9.14 4.01
C LEU A 233 0.87 -9.11 5.22
N ALA A 234 1.40 -9.30 6.43
CA ALA A 234 0.61 -9.21 7.67
C ALA A 234 0.06 -7.78 7.88
N ALA A 235 0.82 -6.75 7.51
CA ALA A 235 0.35 -5.37 7.54
C ALA A 235 -0.77 -5.12 6.52
N ASP A 236 -0.68 -5.69 5.32
CA ASP A 236 -1.73 -5.58 4.28
C ASP A 236 -3.06 -6.15 4.77
N ASP A 237 -3.04 -7.35 5.34
CA ASP A 237 -4.22 -8.01 5.92
C ASP A 237 -4.84 -7.17 7.05
N SER A 238 -4.00 -6.58 7.93
CA SER A 238 -4.47 -5.70 9.00
C SER A 238 -5.13 -4.44 8.45
N LEU A 239 -4.48 -3.77 7.48
CA LEU A 239 -5.00 -2.55 6.85
C LEU A 239 -6.33 -2.79 6.13
N LEU A 240 -6.48 -3.95 5.48
CA LEU A 240 -7.74 -4.36 4.84
C LEU A 240 -8.86 -4.53 5.88
N SER A 241 -8.57 -5.18 7.01
CA SER A 241 -9.52 -5.33 8.12
C SER A 241 -9.91 -3.98 8.73
N ASP A 242 -8.92 -3.09 8.93
CA ASP A 242 -9.14 -1.74 9.43
C ASP A 242 -9.97 -0.90 8.46
N ALA A 243 -9.73 -1.01 7.15
CA ALA A 243 -10.51 -0.32 6.12
C ALA A 243 -12.00 -0.69 6.21
N VAL A 244 -12.31 -1.99 6.32
CA VAL A 244 -13.68 -2.49 6.47
C VAL A 244 -14.31 -1.98 7.77
N SER A 245 -13.58 -2.01 8.89
CA SER A 245 -14.05 -1.53 10.19
C SER A 245 -14.33 -0.02 10.18
N LEU A 246 -13.41 0.77 9.60
CA LEU A 246 -13.57 2.21 9.48
C LEU A 246 -14.75 2.58 8.59
N GLU A 247 -14.94 1.86 7.47
CA GLU A 247 -16.07 2.06 6.57
C GLU A 247 -17.40 1.71 7.26
N ALA A 248 -17.47 0.58 7.99
CA ALA A 248 -18.66 0.19 8.73
C ALA A 248 -19.04 1.24 9.80
N ARG A 249 -18.04 1.78 10.53
CA ARG A 249 -18.26 2.85 11.52
C ARG A 249 -18.72 4.15 10.86
N ARG A 250 -18.12 4.52 9.72
CA ARG A 250 -18.52 5.71 8.97
C ARG A 250 -19.95 5.58 8.47
N SER A 251 -20.27 4.45 7.82
CA SER A 251 -21.60 4.15 7.31
C SER A 251 -22.66 4.16 8.42
N GLY A 252 -22.37 3.59 9.58
CA GLY A 252 -23.28 3.59 10.73
C GLY A 252 -23.63 4.98 11.28
N ILE A 253 -22.80 6.00 11.00
CA ILE A 253 -23.06 7.39 11.42
C ILE A 253 -23.62 8.23 10.28
N GLU A 254 -23.09 8.05 9.06
CA GLU A 254 -23.36 8.95 7.93
C GLU A 254 -24.50 8.47 7.04
N ASP A 255 -24.68 7.16 6.87
CA ASP A 255 -25.60 6.61 5.90
C ASP A 255 -27.01 6.41 6.50
N ILE A 256 -28.06 6.56 5.68
CA ILE A 256 -29.44 6.36 6.09
C ILE A 256 -29.87 4.89 6.06
N ASP A 257 -30.82 4.54 6.91
CA ASP A 257 -31.67 3.37 6.67
C ASP A 257 -32.71 3.69 5.57
N LEU A 258 -32.46 3.21 4.36
CA LEU A 258 -33.27 3.52 3.20
C LEU A 258 -34.73 3.07 3.38
N ALA A 259 -34.98 1.92 4.04
CA ALA A 259 -36.33 1.42 4.28
C ALA A 259 -37.11 2.39 5.19
N LYS A 260 -36.48 2.85 6.26
CA LYS A 260 -37.06 3.82 7.19
C LYS A 260 -37.34 5.15 6.50
N VAL A 261 -36.36 5.68 5.74
CA VAL A 261 -36.50 6.99 5.07
C VAL A 261 -37.59 6.95 3.98
N ILE A 262 -37.76 5.84 3.25
CA ILE A 262 -38.86 5.69 2.30
C ILE A 262 -40.25 5.70 3.01
N LEU A 263 -40.35 5.02 4.16
CA LEU A 263 -41.57 5.02 4.96
C LEU A 263 -41.88 6.43 5.49
N ASP A 264 -40.86 7.13 6.03
CA ASP A 264 -40.99 8.51 6.51
C ASP A 264 -41.36 9.46 5.38
N LEU A 265 -40.77 9.29 4.19
CA LEU A 265 -41.11 10.06 3.00
C LEU A 265 -42.58 9.90 2.64
N LYS A 266 -43.10 8.67 2.57
CA LYS A 266 -44.51 8.41 2.26
C LYS A 266 -45.43 8.99 3.32
N THR A 267 -45.08 8.84 4.58
CA THR A 267 -45.85 9.43 5.69
C THR A 267 -45.89 10.95 5.60
N GLN A 268 -44.76 11.59 5.27
CA GLN A 268 -44.66 13.05 5.15
C GLN A 268 -45.36 13.58 3.89
N GLU A 269 -45.36 12.83 2.78
CA GLU A 269 -46.15 13.15 1.58
C GLU A 269 -47.65 13.20 1.91
N VAL A 270 -48.18 12.19 2.61
CA VAL A 270 -49.57 12.15 3.05
C VAL A 270 -49.87 13.27 4.04
N ALA A 271 -48.99 13.53 4.99
CA ALA A 271 -49.13 14.63 5.96
C ALA A 271 -49.16 15.99 5.26
N TYR A 272 -48.35 16.23 4.24
CA TYR A 272 -48.33 17.45 3.44
C TYR A 272 -49.64 17.62 2.65
N GLN A 273 -50.15 16.57 2.01
CA GLN A 273 -51.43 16.58 1.31
C GLN A 273 -52.59 16.87 2.27
N ALA A 274 -52.58 16.31 3.47
CA ALA A 274 -53.57 16.57 4.51
C ALA A 274 -53.51 18.04 4.98
N ALA A 275 -52.29 18.59 5.18
CA ALA A 275 -52.10 19.99 5.54
C ALA A 275 -52.60 20.94 4.45
N LEU A 276 -52.34 20.63 3.17
CA LEU A 276 -52.87 21.37 2.04
C LEU A 276 -54.40 21.37 2.02
N SER A 277 -55.04 20.23 2.21
CA SER A 277 -56.50 20.13 2.23
C SER A 277 -57.11 20.84 3.42
N ALA A 278 -56.48 20.82 4.59
CA ALA A 278 -56.90 21.56 5.77
C ALA A 278 -56.79 23.08 5.56
N ALA A 279 -55.66 23.54 5.01
CA ALA A 279 -55.43 24.95 4.69
C ALA A 279 -56.47 25.47 3.64
N ALA A 280 -56.74 24.68 2.61
CA ALA A 280 -57.76 25.02 1.61
C ALA A 280 -59.15 25.21 2.22
N ARG A 281 -59.53 24.40 3.22
CA ARG A 281 -60.82 24.55 3.92
C ARG A 281 -60.87 25.78 4.83
N THR A 282 -59.75 26.15 5.47
CA THR A 282 -59.70 27.34 6.34
C THR A 282 -59.66 28.66 5.56
N LEU A 283 -59.17 28.62 4.31
CA LEU A 283 -59.10 29.79 3.41
C LEU A 283 -60.40 30.02 2.60
N GLN A 284 -61.32 29.05 2.58
CA GLN A 284 -62.64 29.29 1.94
C GLN A 284 -63.42 30.26 2.77
N PRO A 285 -63.84 31.45 2.21
CA PRO A 285 -64.69 32.38 2.92
C PRO A 285 -66.01 31.68 3.25
N SER A 286 -66.36 31.65 4.52
CA SER A 286 -67.68 31.17 4.94
C SER A 286 -68.74 32.02 4.30
N LEU A 287 -69.80 31.40 3.71
CA LEU A 287 -70.92 32.09 3.18
C LEU A 287 -71.59 33.04 4.20
N MET A 288 -71.32 32.88 5.49
CA MET A 288 -71.76 33.75 6.58
C MET A 288 -70.99 35.09 6.65
N ASP A 289 -69.72 35.15 6.08
CA ASP A 289 -68.98 36.43 5.99
C ASP A 289 -69.44 37.29 4.81
N PHE A 290 -70.17 36.72 3.84
CA PHE A 290 -70.69 37.41 2.70
C PHE A 290 -72.12 37.99 2.99
N LEU A 291 -72.78 37.51 4.04
CA LEU A 291 -74.12 37.93 4.46
C LEU A 291 -74.09 38.91 5.63
N ARG A 292 -72.97 39.46 6.02
CA ARG A 292 -72.74 40.43 7.06
C ARG A 292 -72.16 41.68 6.47
#